data_e48f2753420798e118af8b5f1592baa3
#
_entry.id   e48f2753420798e118af8b5f1592baa3
#
_cell.length_a   1.000
_cell.length_b   1.000
_cell.length_c   1.000
_cell.angle_alpha   90.00
_cell.angle_beta   90.00
_cell.angle_gamma   90.00
#
_symmetry.space_group_name_H-M   'P 1'
#
loop_
_entity.id
_entity.type
_entity.pdbx_description
1 polymer ?
#
loop_
_entity_poly.entity_id
_entity_poly.type
_entity_poly.pdbx_seq_one_letter_code
_entity_poly.pdbx_strand_id
1 'polypeptide(L)'
;MECTEKLDPYMKIWYTLLRRVLCLPGVKVNRDKYLKKELFPRCSEEQIKKAIETSPAEAKIPRDVIDKIADSCIKWHTLEATAISTAAGLPGGWWIAGTIPADVGQFYWHILLIVQKLAYLYGWPELFKDENKFDDETLHKITIFIGVMLGVDGAS
;
A
#
# COMPACT_ATOMS: atom_id res chain seq x y z
N MET A 1 -12.56 -9.50 21.38
CA MET A 1 -11.67 -8.54 22.06
C MET A 1 -10.54 -9.29 22.81
N GLU A 2 -10.19 -10.51 22.40
CA GLU A 2 -9.33 -11.45 23.16
C GLU A 2 -8.00 -11.85 22.49
N CYS A 3 -7.72 -11.37 21.28
CA CYS A 3 -6.47 -11.74 20.56
C CYS A 3 -5.25 -10.84 20.83
N THR A 4 -5.45 -9.68 21.45
CA THR A 4 -4.38 -8.67 21.61
C THR A 4 -3.50 -8.91 22.85
N GLU A 5 -3.86 -9.81 23.74
CA GLU A 5 -3.16 -10.00 25.01
C GLU A 5 -1.88 -10.84 24.91
N LYS A 6 -1.71 -11.58 23.81
CA LYS A 6 -0.53 -12.46 23.57
C LYS A 6 0.46 -11.92 22.53
N LEU A 7 0.24 -10.72 21.98
CA LEU A 7 1.18 -10.17 21.01
C LEU A 7 2.45 -9.66 21.71
N ASP A 8 3.60 -9.97 21.08
CA ASP A 8 4.90 -9.39 21.40
C ASP A 8 4.80 -7.84 21.52
N PRO A 9 5.46 -7.21 22.49
CA PRO A 9 5.47 -5.75 22.63
C PRO A 9 5.82 -4.99 21.35
N TYR A 10 6.75 -5.51 20.55
CA TYR A 10 7.12 -4.93 19.25
C TYR A 10 5.97 -4.98 18.25
N MET A 11 5.21 -6.07 18.21
CA MET A 11 4.03 -6.18 17.35
C MET A 11 2.92 -5.21 17.77
N LYS A 12 2.76 -4.95 19.08
CA LYS A 12 1.81 -3.93 19.57
C LYS A 12 2.19 -2.53 19.09
N ILE A 13 3.46 -2.18 19.18
CA ILE A 13 3.99 -0.89 18.67
C ILE A 13 3.76 -0.80 17.16
N TRP A 14 4.10 -1.86 16.43
CA TRP A 14 3.92 -1.94 14.98
C TRP A 14 2.46 -1.74 14.56
N TYR A 15 1.52 -2.47 15.16
CA TYR A 15 0.10 -2.32 14.84
C TYR A 15 -0.44 -0.94 15.23
N THR A 16 0.07 -0.34 16.29
CA THR A 16 -0.29 1.04 16.67
C THR A 16 0.18 2.04 15.61
N LEU A 17 1.41 1.90 15.13
CA LEU A 17 1.94 2.71 14.03
C LEU A 17 1.11 2.52 12.76
N LEU A 18 0.88 1.27 12.37
CA LEU A 18 0.13 0.93 11.17
C LEU A 18 -1.29 1.52 11.20
N ARG A 19 -1.99 1.39 12.33
CA ARG A 19 -3.32 2.01 12.51
C ARG A 19 -3.29 3.52 12.37
N ARG A 20 -2.27 4.19 12.91
CA ARG A 20 -2.10 5.65 12.77
C ARG A 20 -1.91 6.07 11.32
N VAL A 21 -1.04 5.37 10.59
CA VAL A 21 -0.79 5.66 9.17
C VAL A 21 -2.04 5.38 8.33
N LEU A 22 -2.79 4.31 8.65
CA LEU A 22 -4.05 3.97 7.98
C LEU A 22 -5.17 5.01 8.20
N CYS A 23 -5.06 5.83 9.24
CA CYS A 23 -5.98 6.96 9.47
C CYS A 23 -5.59 8.23 8.71
N LEU A 24 -4.43 8.27 8.05
CA LEU A 24 -4.02 9.43 7.27
C LEU A 24 -4.89 9.59 6.01
N PRO A 25 -5.19 10.84 5.62
CA PRO A 25 -5.97 11.08 4.42
C PRO A 25 -5.27 10.55 3.17
N GLY A 26 -6.05 9.98 2.27
CA GLY A 26 -5.55 9.50 0.98
C GLY A 26 -4.79 8.17 1.01
N VAL A 27 -4.62 7.53 2.17
CA VAL A 27 -3.94 6.23 2.27
C VAL A 27 -4.78 5.08 1.72
N LYS A 28 -6.10 5.21 1.72
CA LYS A 28 -7.00 4.18 1.19
C LYS A 28 -7.17 4.35 -0.30
N VAL A 29 -6.91 3.28 -1.05
CA VAL A 29 -7.09 3.24 -2.50
C VAL A 29 -8.39 2.53 -2.81
N ASN A 30 -9.31 3.22 -3.49
CA ASN A 30 -10.50 2.56 -4.02
C ASN A 30 -10.09 1.69 -5.22
N ARG A 31 -10.31 0.38 -5.10
CA ARG A 31 -9.91 -0.64 -6.07
C ARG A 31 -10.47 -0.36 -7.47
N ASP A 32 -11.76 -0.12 -7.56
CA ASP A 32 -12.44 0.03 -8.85
C ASP A 32 -11.99 1.27 -9.60
N LYS A 33 -11.89 2.40 -8.89
CA LYS A 33 -11.39 3.66 -9.45
C LYS A 33 -9.94 3.52 -9.92
N TYR A 34 -9.12 2.82 -9.14
CA TYR A 34 -7.72 2.60 -9.47
C TYR A 34 -7.58 1.71 -10.71
N LEU A 35 -8.22 0.54 -10.74
CA LEU A 35 -8.18 -0.36 -11.89
C LEU A 35 -8.71 0.32 -13.15
N LYS A 36 -9.84 1.04 -13.05
CA LYS A 36 -10.38 1.79 -14.18
C LYS A 36 -9.37 2.80 -14.73
N LYS A 37 -8.74 3.58 -13.86
CA LYS A 37 -7.76 4.61 -14.26
C LYS A 37 -6.54 4.02 -14.96
N GLU A 38 -5.95 2.98 -14.38
CA GLU A 38 -4.68 2.44 -14.87
C GLU A 38 -4.85 1.55 -16.12
N LEU A 39 -5.98 0.87 -16.23
CA LEU A 39 -6.26 0.00 -17.38
C LEU A 39 -6.83 0.75 -18.59
N PHE A 40 -7.50 1.89 -18.37
CA PHE A 40 -8.16 2.66 -19.42
C PHE A 40 -7.26 2.96 -20.65
N PRO A 41 -5.99 3.35 -20.52
CA PRO A 41 -5.14 3.63 -21.67
C PRO A 41 -4.67 2.38 -22.43
N ARG A 42 -4.93 1.17 -21.90
CA ARG A 42 -4.27 -0.06 -22.35
C ARG A 42 -5.21 -1.21 -22.68
N CYS A 43 -6.46 -1.13 -22.22
CA CYS A 43 -7.43 -2.22 -22.29
C CYS A 43 -8.78 -1.73 -22.82
N SER A 44 -9.58 -2.68 -23.38
CA SER A 44 -10.95 -2.37 -23.80
C SER A 44 -11.87 -2.13 -22.59
N GLU A 45 -12.99 -1.42 -22.81
CA GLU A 45 -13.99 -1.19 -21.75
C GLU A 45 -14.54 -2.50 -21.17
N GLU A 46 -14.73 -3.52 -22.03
CA GLU A 46 -15.19 -4.84 -21.57
C GLU A 46 -14.18 -5.52 -20.65
N GLN A 47 -12.89 -5.45 -20.99
CA GLN A 47 -11.82 -5.98 -20.14
C GLN A 47 -11.75 -5.24 -18.82
N ILE A 48 -11.87 -3.92 -18.83
CA ILE A 48 -11.85 -3.10 -17.61
C ILE A 48 -13.04 -3.45 -16.71
N LYS A 49 -14.24 -3.53 -17.27
CA LYS A 49 -15.45 -3.91 -16.52
C LYS A 49 -15.27 -5.28 -15.88
N LYS A 50 -14.83 -6.28 -16.66
CA LYS A 50 -14.59 -7.62 -16.17
C LYS A 50 -13.50 -7.66 -15.09
N ALA A 51 -12.40 -6.90 -15.25
CA ALA A 51 -11.32 -6.82 -14.26
C ALA A 51 -11.79 -6.23 -12.93
N ILE A 52 -12.73 -5.28 -12.96
CA ILE A 52 -13.36 -4.70 -11.76
C ILE A 52 -14.27 -5.73 -11.10
N GLU A 53 -15.12 -6.41 -11.87
CA GLU A 53 -16.09 -7.40 -11.37
C GLU A 53 -15.41 -8.66 -10.82
N THR A 54 -14.29 -9.05 -11.39
CA THR A 54 -13.55 -10.28 -11.02
C THR A 54 -12.08 -9.99 -10.70
N SER A 55 -11.21 -10.14 -11.70
CA SER A 55 -9.78 -9.81 -11.60
C SER A 55 -9.18 -9.48 -12.97
N PRO A 56 -8.03 -8.77 -13.03
CA PRO A 56 -7.32 -8.55 -14.27
C PRO A 56 -6.94 -9.85 -15.02
N ALA A 57 -6.61 -10.90 -14.28
CA ALA A 57 -6.28 -12.21 -14.85
C ALA A 57 -7.50 -12.85 -15.53
N GLU A 58 -8.66 -12.83 -14.89
CA GLU A 58 -9.91 -13.36 -15.46
C GLU A 58 -10.43 -12.51 -16.63
N ALA A 59 -10.12 -11.22 -16.63
CA ALA A 59 -10.36 -10.34 -17.76
C ALA A 59 -9.38 -10.58 -18.93
N LYS A 60 -8.47 -11.56 -18.81
CA LYS A 60 -7.45 -11.91 -19.82
C LYS A 60 -6.56 -10.71 -20.20
N ILE A 61 -6.27 -9.84 -19.24
CA ILE A 61 -5.31 -8.77 -19.44
C ILE A 61 -3.91 -9.38 -19.43
N PRO A 62 -3.07 -9.10 -20.44
CA PRO A 62 -1.73 -9.66 -20.53
C PRO A 62 -0.89 -9.31 -19.29
N ARG A 63 -0.12 -10.27 -18.80
CA ARG A 63 0.71 -10.12 -17.60
C ARG A 63 1.71 -8.98 -17.74
N ASP A 64 2.30 -8.81 -18.92
CA ASP A 64 3.26 -7.74 -19.20
C ASP A 64 2.64 -6.33 -19.09
N VAL A 65 1.34 -6.19 -19.35
CA VAL A 65 0.61 -4.93 -19.15
C VAL A 65 0.48 -4.64 -17.65
N ILE A 66 0.13 -5.66 -16.87
CA ILE A 66 0.01 -5.54 -15.40
C ILE A 66 1.38 -5.22 -14.78
N ASP A 67 2.42 -5.92 -15.19
CA ASP A 67 3.78 -5.73 -14.67
C ASP A 67 4.31 -4.32 -15.00
N LYS A 68 4.05 -3.79 -16.21
CA LYS A 68 4.40 -2.41 -16.57
C LYS A 68 3.69 -1.37 -15.71
N ILE A 69 2.42 -1.60 -15.38
CA ILE A 69 1.66 -0.70 -14.47
C ILE A 69 2.24 -0.78 -13.06
N ALA A 70 2.54 -2.00 -12.58
CA ALA A 70 3.14 -2.24 -11.27
C ALA A 70 4.50 -1.54 -11.15
N ASP A 71 5.38 -1.70 -12.11
CA ASP A 71 6.70 -1.04 -12.17
C ASP A 71 6.57 0.49 -12.16
N SER A 72 5.63 1.02 -12.94
CA SER A 72 5.38 2.47 -12.98
C SER A 72 4.88 2.98 -11.63
N CYS A 73 4.01 2.23 -10.98
CA CYS A 73 3.49 2.55 -9.65
C CYS A 73 4.63 2.59 -8.61
N ILE A 74 5.48 1.57 -8.57
CA ILE A 74 6.61 1.49 -7.65
C ILE A 74 7.58 2.66 -7.90
N LYS A 75 8.00 2.88 -9.14
CA LYS A 75 8.91 3.96 -9.52
C LYS A 75 8.39 5.33 -9.11
N TRP A 76 7.11 5.60 -9.37
CA TRP A 76 6.49 6.88 -9.01
C TRP A 76 6.51 7.11 -7.50
N HIS A 77 6.03 6.16 -6.70
CA HIS A 77 5.98 6.30 -5.25
C HIS A 77 7.37 6.35 -4.61
N THR A 78 8.34 5.60 -5.15
CA THR A 78 9.73 5.66 -4.69
C THR A 78 10.35 7.02 -4.96
N LEU A 79 10.14 7.58 -6.16
CA LEU A 79 10.66 8.90 -6.52
C LEU A 79 10.03 9.99 -5.65
N GLU A 80 8.72 9.94 -5.45
CA GLU A 80 7.98 10.91 -4.64
C GLU A 80 8.44 10.87 -3.18
N ALA A 81 8.52 9.68 -2.57
CA ALA A 81 9.01 9.50 -1.22
C ALA A 81 10.46 10.02 -1.06
N THR A 82 11.35 9.69 -2.01
CA THR A 82 12.75 10.14 -2.00
C THR A 82 12.85 11.65 -2.13
N ALA A 83 12.06 12.27 -3.02
CA ALA A 83 12.07 13.71 -3.23
C ALA A 83 11.63 14.47 -1.97
N ILE A 84 10.58 13.99 -1.29
CA ILE A 84 10.09 14.62 -0.06
C ILE A 84 11.10 14.47 1.07
N SER A 85 11.66 13.26 1.28
CA SER A 85 12.69 13.03 2.31
C SER A 85 13.95 13.86 2.06
N THR A 86 14.35 14.02 0.80
CA THR A 86 15.48 14.87 0.42
C THR A 86 15.19 16.32 0.76
N ALA A 87 14.02 16.84 0.38
CA ALA A 87 13.62 18.22 0.65
C ALA A 87 13.52 18.49 2.16
N ALA A 88 13.01 17.54 2.94
CA ALA A 88 12.93 17.64 4.39
C ALA A 88 14.31 17.61 5.08
N GLY A 89 15.30 16.94 4.50
CA GLY A 89 16.66 16.85 5.02
C GLY A 89 17.56 18.05 4.70
N LEU A 90 17.23 18.86 3.69
CA LEU A 90 18.05 19.99 3.24
C LEU A 90 18.33 21.08 4.31
N PRO A 91 17.37 21.44 5.21
CA PRO A 91 17.63 22.45 6.23
C PRO A 91 18.65 22.09 7.30
N GLY A 92 18.96 20.78 7.48
CA GLY A 92 19.99 20.28 8.40
C GLY A 92 19.76 20.58 9.88
N GLY A 93 20.54 19.95 10.76
CA GLY A 93 20.63 20.34 12.17
C GLY A 93 19.38 20.06 13.02
N TRP A 94 18.89 21.04 13.75
CA TRP A 94 17.79 20.94 14.73
C TRP A 94 16.44 20.48 14.17
N TRP A 95 16.20 20.68 12.88
CA TRP A 95 14.97 20.27 12.19
C TRP A 95 14.85 18.77 12.07
N ILE A 96 15.95 18.02 12.08
CA ILE A 96 15.98 16.56 11.93
C ILE A 96 15.16 15.88 13.04
N ALA A 97 15.30 16.34 14.29
CA ALA A 97 14.60 15.74 15.43
C ALA A 97 13.06 15.85 15.33
N GLY A 98 12.55 16.92 14.70
CA GLY A 98 11.12 17.13 14.48
C GLY A 98 10.57 16.47 13.20
N THR A 99 11.42 16.21 12.20
CA THR A 99 11.01 15.68 10.90
C THR A 99 10.99 14.14 10.86
N ILE A 100 11.81 13.45 11.67
CA ILE A 100 11.88 11.98 11.66
C ILE A 100 10.51 11.30 11.81
N PRO A 101 9.64 11.68 12.78
CA PRO A 101 8.32 11.04 12.89
C PRO A 101 7.43 11.25 11.66
N ALA A 102 7.52 12.43 11.04
CA ALA A 102 6.76 12.75 9.84
C ALA A 102 7.28 11.98 8.62
N ASP A 103 8.59 11.84 8.49
CA ASP A 103 9.27 11.11 7.42
C ASP A 103 8.94 9.60 7.49
N VAL A 104 8.98 9.01 8.69
CA VAL A 104 8.56 7.62 8.92
C VAL A 104 7.08 7.43 8.56
N GLY A 105 6.20 8.33 8.96
CA GLY A 105 4.78 8.29 8.62
C GLY A 105 4.53 8.36 7.12
N GLN A 106 5.23 9.26 6.43
CA GLN A 106 5.17 9.41 4.98
C GLN A 106 5.70 8.17 4.26
N PHE A 107 6.83 7.62 4.69
CA PHE A 107 7.40 6.40 4.13
C PHE A 107 6.39 5.23 4.17
N TYR A 108 5.79 4.96 5.32
CA TYR A 108 4.77 3.92 5.45
C TYR A 108 3.48 4.24 4.70
N TRP A 109 3.13 5.51 4.55
CA TRP A 109 2.00 5.94 3.72
C TRP A 109 2.21 5.52 2.25
N HIS A 110 3.39 5.78 1.67
CA HIS A 110 3.72 5.34 0.32
C HIS A 110 3.76 3.82 0.19
N ILE A 111 4.35 3.11 1.17
CA ILE A 111 4.34 1.64 1.20
C ILE A 111 2.91 1.09 1.17
N LEU A 112 2.02 1.63 2.00
CA LEU A 112 0.63 1.19 2.04
C LEU A 112 -0.11 1.44 0.72
N LEU A 113 0.17 2.54 0.04
CA LEU A 113 -0.37 2.78 -1.29
C LEU A 113 0.14 1.77 -2.31
N ILE A 114 1.44 1.47 -2.31
CA ILE A 114 2.04 0.48 -3.21
C ILE A 114 1.42 -0.89 -2.96
N VAL A 115 1.38 -1.36 -1.71
CA VAL A 115 0.80 -2.65 -1.33
C VAL A 115 -0.62 -2.80 -1.86
N GLN A 116 -1.49 -1.82 -1.61
CA GLN A 116 -2.88 -1.86 -2.08
C GLN A 116 -2.96 -1.91 -3.61
N LYS A 117 -2.24 -1.00 -4.29
CA LYS A 117 -2.25 -0.89 -5.74
C LYS A 117 -1.75 -2.16 -6.41
N LEU A 118 -0.67 -2.75 -5.91
CA LEU A 118 -0.15 -4.02 -6.42
C LEU A 118 -1.12 -5.16 -6.13
N ALA A 119 -1.66 -5.27 -4.91
CA ALA A 119 -2.65 -6.28 -4.59
C ALA A 119 -3.83 -6.25 -5.56
N TYR A 120 -4.36 -5.08 -5.88
CA TYR A 120 -5.48 -4.93 -6.81
C TYR A 120 -5.11 -5.29 -8.25
N LEU A 121 -3.91 -4.94 -8.72
CA LEU A 121 -3.41 -5.34 -10.04
C LEU A 121 -3.27 -6.85 -10.19
N TYR A 122 -2.86 -7.53 -9.11
CA TYR A 122 -2.70 -8.98 -9.10
C TYR A 122 -3.95 -9.75 -8.65
N GLY A 123 -5.10 -9.08 -8.61
CA GLY A 123 -6.40 -9.72 -8.48
C GLY A 123 -6.93 -9.88 -7.06
N TRP A 124 -6.30 -9.27 -6.07
CA TRP A 124 -6.83 -9.27 -4.70
C TRP A 124 -8.10 -8.42 -4.60
N PRO A 125 -9.03 -8.81 -3.73
CA PRO A 125 -10.20 -8.01 -3.42
C PRO A 125 -9.82 -6.73 -2.67
N GLU A 126 -10.77 -5.82 -2.52
CA GLU A 126 -10.56 -4.60 -1.75
C GLU A 126 -10.13 -4.92 -0.32
N LEU A 127 -8.94 -4.41 0.07
CA LEU A 127 -8.34 -4.71 1.37
C LEU A 127 -9.04 -4.00 2.53
N PHE A 128 -9.67 -2.86 2.26
CA PHE A 128 -10.34 -2.03 3.26
C PHE A 128 -11.83 -1.90 2.94
N LYS A 129 -12.61 -2.92 3.31
CA LYS A 129 -14.07 -2.93 3.06
C LYS A 129 -14.82 -1.92 3.94
N ASP A 130 -14.36 -1.70 5.16
CA ASP A 130 -14.96 -0.74 6.11
C ASP A 130 -14.10 0.49 6.27
N GLU A 131 -14.70 1.68 6.13
CA GLU A 131 -13.98 2.96 6.21
C GLU A 131 -13.32 3.20 7.59
N ASN A 132 -13.79 2.56 8.65
CA ASN A 132 -13.38 2.88 10.02
C ASN A 132 -12.95 1.68 10.89
N LYS A 133 -12.92 0.46 10.36
CA LYS A 133 -12.50 -0.71 11.14
C LYS A 133 -11.36 -1.44 10.43
N PHE A 134 -10.18 -1.35 11.03
CA PHE A 134 -9.05 -2.20 10.66
C PHE A 134 -9.08 -3.40 11.60
N ASP A 135 -9.59 -4.52 11.11
CA ASP A 135 -9.54 -5.77 11.84
C ASP A 135 -8.09 -6.32 11.89
N ASP A 136 -7.84 -7.16 12.87
CA ASP A 136 -6.50 -7.71 13.10
C ASP A 136 -6.06 -8.60 11.91
N GLU A 137 -6.99 -9.20 11.17
CA GLU A 137 -6.70 -9.99 9.97
C GLU A 137 -6.17 -9.11 8.84
N THR A 138 -6.78 -7.95 8.59
CA THR A 138 -6.31 -6.98 7.59
C THR A 138 -4.92 -6.44 7.96
N LEU A 139 -4.71 -6.09 9.24
CA LEU A 139 -3.40 -5.64 9.72
C LEU A 139 -2.33 -6.72 9.57
N HIS A 140 -2.67 -7.97 9.83
CA HIS A 140 -1.76 -9.10 9.65
C HIS A 140 -1.38 -9.30 8.18
N LYS A 141 -2.34 -9.29 7.25
CA LYS A 141 -2.08 -9.37 5.81
C LYS A 141 -1.17 -8.24 5.32
N ILE A 142 -1.44 -7.01 5.73
CA ILE A 142 -0.61 -5.86 5.38
C ILE A 142 0.81 -6.03 5.95
N THR A 143 0.94 -6.50 7.16
CA THR A 143 2.24 -6.76 7.80
C THR A 143 3.05 -7.77 7.01
N ILE A 144 2.44 -8.86 6.55
CA ILE A 144 3.10 -9.85 5.68
C ILE A 144 3.53 -9.21 4.37
N PHE A 145 2.65 -8.46 3.69
CA PHE A 145 3.03 -7.79 2.43
C PHE A 145 4.20 -6.82 2.61
N ILE A 146 4.19 -6.02 3.68
CA ILE A 146 5.29 -5.10 3.98
C ILE A 146 6.56 -5.89 4.29
N GLY A 147 6.47 -6.97 5.05
CA GLY A 147 7.59 -7.85 5.36
C GLY A 147 8.24 -8.42 4.09
N VAL A 148 7.43 -8.95 3.17
CA VAL A 148 7.91 -9.45 1.86
C VAL A 148 8.57 -8.32 1.06
N MET A 149 7.95 -7.14 0.98
CA MET A 149 8.51 -5.99 0.25
C MET A 149 9.86 -5.52 0.81
N LEU A 150 10.02 -5.61 2.12
CA LEU A 150 11.27 -5.21 2.81
C LEU A 150 12.29 -6.34 2.91
N GLY A 151 11.99 -7.52 2.37
CA GLY A 151 12.89 -8.68 2.41
C GLY A 151 13.09 -9.27 3.80
N VAL A 152 12.08 -9.20 4.65
CA VAL A 152 12.14 -9.78 6.00
C VAL A 152 12.02 -11.29 5.90
N ASP A 153 13.03 -12.01 6.40
CA ASP A 153 13.03 -13.46 6.45
C ASP A 153 11.82 -14.00 7.23
N GLY A 154 11.15 -15.00 6.66
CA GLY A 154 9.95 -15.62 7.25
C GLY A 154 8.62 -14.93 6.90
N ALA A 155 8.62 -13.88 6.08
CA ALA A 155 7.40 -13.25 5.54
C ALA A 155 6.99 -13.83 4.17
N SER A 156 7.84 -14.66 3.55
CA SER A 156 7.63 -15.32 2.26
C SER A 156 7.09 -16.75 2.43
#